data_fe4201fff7325db3c5c693e03a90ebb6
#
_entry.id   fe4201fff7325db3c5c693e03a90ebb6
#
_cell.length_a   1.000
_cell.length_b   1.000
_cell.length_c   1.000
_cell.angle_alpha   90.00
_cell.angle_beta   90.00
_cell.angle_gamma   90.00
#
_symmetry.space_group_name_H-M   'P 1'
#
loop_
_entity.id
_entity.type
_entity.pdbx_description
1 polymer ?
#
loop_
_entity_poly.entity_id
_entity_poly.type
_entity_poly.pdbx_seq_one_letter_code
_entity_poly.pdbx_strand_id
1 'polypeptide(L)'
;VGSEMCIRDSNNEILCYAHYSVVLWEEDTQQLELAEKELRSSLDLFDLKYYIPSYGNLADLYAGGIVGCVSSLRLEYMFMTSLSLAVAFFVHYTGFSDDPDGILFNDRLTQIPLRKDIWDANNRRIKARNAVVIAPTGSGKSFLTNNIIHQLLDKDFTVVGVEFGNSFKQLCYLYPEIAIHIEYDQNQPLGINPFDLGGSPMTPEKEETLVALCLRFWQNSSTDPNLTVALRKMLSQYYCDFSQGHSFPGFYTYLTQNYESLCEKCDIRPDYFDIDSFRHVCSEFMPGKSYANLCAAEGVASSLSDKRFIHFELTKVKANPFVASVVMSLLFDVINNKILSDPSKKGYIIFDEYAETAQMKSSNSLQGDIHQTVAFFYQKIRKENGAVMTIIQSPFQLPENEYTKGIIANTQLLYVLEGTEVVYDAVIKTFMIKNNAHINQMKSIQNNYDCTHPYSECWIRFGENYALTVRLEASARKYLAFQTQGEKRAALDRLYSTNGHDMQTAIETYLTSKK
;
A
#
# COMPACT_ATOMS: atom_id res chain seq x y z
N VAL A 1 -47.92 24.76 4.94
CA VAL A 1 -46.75 25.69 5.02
C VAL A 1 -46.25 25.81 6.47
N GLY A 2 -47.16 26.02 7.48
CA GLY A 2 -46.71 26.16 8.87
C GLY A 2 -46.10 24.91 9.51
N SER A 3 -46.63 23.70 9.20
CA SER A 3 -46.11 22.45 9.76
C SER A 3 -44.75 22.05 9.17
N GLU A 4 -44.52 22.33 7.90
CA GLU A 4 -43.23 22.04 7.26
C GLU A 4 -42.09 22.99 7.76
N MET A 5 -42.40 24.27 8.01
CA MET A 5 -41.47 25.20 8.63
C MET A 5 -41.07 24.76 10.05
N CYS A 6 -42.03 24.30 10.86
CA CYS A 6 -41.73 23.79 12.21
C CYS A 6 -40.84 22.53 12.20
N ILE A 7 -41.05 21.62 11.26
CA ILE A 7 -40.25 20.40 11.13
C ILE A 7 -38.79 20.74 10.69
N ARG A 8 -38.63 21.67 9.76
CA ARG A 8 -37.31 22.13 9.28
C ARG A 8 -36.55 22.90 10.37
N ASP A 9 -37.24 23.72 11.14
CA ASP A 9 -36.66 24.46 12.25
C ASP A 9 -36.17 23.52 13.37
N SER A 10 -36.91 22.42 13.63
CA SER A 10 -36.50 21.38 14.57
C SER A 10 -35.23 20.62 14.18
N ASN A 11 -34.89 20.60 12.87
CA ASN A 11 -33.70 19.95 12.33
C ASN A 11 -32.51 20.91 12.15
N ASN A 12 -32.58 22.15 12.64
CA ASN A 12 -31.56 23.20 12.43
C ASN A 12 -31.26 23.48 10.93
N GLU A 13 -32.23 23.33 10.04
CA GLU A 13 -32.07 23.64 8.62
C GLU A 13 -32.23 25.14 8.38
N ILE A 14 -31.23 25.75 7.73
CA ILE A 14 -31.28 27.15 7.32
C ILE A 14 -32.15 27.25 6.07
N LEU A 15 -33.22 28.04 6.15
CA LEU A 15 -34.07 28.35 4.99
C LEU A 15 -33.52 29.53 4.22
N CYS A 16 -33.60 29.45 2.89
CA CYS A 16 -33.22 30.54 1.97
C CYS A 16 -34.17 30.62 0.77
N TYR A 17 -34.17 31.77 0.12
CA TYR A 17 -34.75 31.91 -1.20
C TYR A 17 -33.70 31.57 -2.24
N ALA A 18 -34.04 30.72 -3.20
CA ALA A 18 -33.18 30.29 -4.28
C ALA A 18 -33.83 30.57 -5.63
N HIS A 19 -33.01 30.84 -6.61
CA HIS A 19 -33.37 30.94 -8.03
C HIS A 19 -32.28 30.28 -8.86
N TYR A 20 -32.67 29.50 -9.88
CA TYR A 20 -31.75 28.91 -10.84
C TYR A 20 -32.17 29.35 -12.23
N SER A 21 -31.24 29.80 -13.02
CA SER A 21 -31.45 30.15 -14.42
C SER A 21 -30.46 29.40 -15.30
N VAL A 22 -30.93 28.94 -16.44
CA VAL A 22 -30.09 28.36 -17.49
C VAL A 22 -30.23 29.29 -18.71
N VAL A 23 -29.09 29.75 -19.21
CA VAL A 23 -29.01 30.59 -20.41
C VAL A 23 -28.41 29.73 -21.52
N LEU A 24 -29.15 29.58 -22.61
CA LEU A 24 -28.71 28.94 -23.83
C LEU A 24 -28.32 30.02 -24.85
N TRP A 25 -27.24 29.80 -25.56
CA TRP A 25 -26.82 30.67 -26.69
C TRP A 25 -26.21 29.79 -27.79
N GLU A 26 -26.56 30.08 -29.02
CA GLU A 26 -26.01 29.49 -30.24
C GLU A 26 -25.98 30.53 -31.35
N GLU A 27 -25.07 30.35 -32.30
CA GLU A 27 -25.00 31.24 -33.47
C GLU A 27 -26.10 30.97 -34.48
N ASP A 28 -26.59 29.72 -34.55
CA ASP A 28 -27.64 29.27 -35.43
C ASP A 28 -28.94 29.01 -34.65
N THR A 29 -30.03 29.63 -35.15
CA THR A 29 -31.39 29.48 -34.56
C THR A 29 -31.87 28.01 -34.51
N GLN A 30 -31.55 27.21 -35.53
CA GLN A 30 -31.95 25.79 -35.55
C GLN A 30 -31.18 24.98 -34.49
N GLN A 31 -29.91 25.29 -34.27
CA GLN A 31 -29.12 24.67 -33.20
C GLN A 31 -29.60 25.10 -31.81
N LEU A 32 -30.00 26.34 -31.63
CA LEU A 32 -30.60 26.83 -30.40
C LEU A 32 -31.90 26.11 -30.06
N GLU A 33 -32.80 25.89 -31.06
CA GLU A 33 -34.02 25.14 -30.87
C GLU A 33 -33.78 23.66 -30.50
N LEU A 34 -32.73 23.05 -31.07
CA LEU A 34 -32.33 21.69 -30.71
C LEU A 34 -31.82 21.62 -29.26
N ALA A 35 -30.92 22.52 -28.87
CA ALA A 35 -30.38 22.60 -27.52
C ALA A 35 -31.50 22.85 -26.48
N GLU A 36 -32.49 23.70 -26.82
CA GLU A 36 -33.65 23.93 -25.96
C GLU A 36 -34.49 22.65 -25.77
N LYS A 37 -34.71 21.88 -26.82
CA LYS A 37 -35.44 20.61 -26.75
C LYS A 37 -34.72 19.57 -25.91
N GLU A 38 -33.40 19.46 -26.06
CA GLU A 38 -32.57 18.56 -25.28
C GLU A 38 -32.58 18.94 -23.79
N LEU A 39 -32.46 20.23 -23.48
CA LEU A 39 -32.54 20.73 -22.11
C LEU A 39 -33.90 20.43 -21.49
N ARG A 40 -35.00 20.72 -22.20
CA ARG A 40 -36.38 20.41 -21.73
C ARG A 40 -36.53 18.91 -21.45
N SER A 41 -36.10 18.06 -22.38
CA SER A 41 -36.17 16.61 -22.20
C SER A 41 -35.40 16.14 -20.99
N SER A 42 -34.24 16.73 -20.72
CA SER A 42 -33.40 16.43 -19.55
C SER A 42 -34.09 16.87 -18.26
N LEU A 43 -34.66 18.07 -18.22
CA LEU A 43 -35.38 18.56 -17.03
C LEU A 43 -36.62 17.73 -16.73
N ASP A 44 -37.37 17.33 -17.78
CA ASP A 44 -38.56 16.47 -17.66
C ASP A 44 -38.17 15.06 -17.15
N LEU A 45 -37.01 14.54 -17.55
CA LEU A 45 -36.49 13.24 -17.06
C LEU A 45 -36.28 13.24 -15.54
N PHE A 46 -35.89 14.40 -14.97
CA PHE A 46 -35.72 14.59 -13.53
C PHE A 46 -36.96 15.13 -12.81
N ASP A 47 -38.10 15.20 -13.47
CA ASP A 47 -39.37 15.77 -12.95
C ASP A 47 -39.19 17.21 -12.42
N LEU A 48 -38.29 17.98 -13.05
CA LEU A 48 -38.05 19.37 -12.70
C LEU A 48 -39.02 20.30 -13.45
N LYS A 49 -39.74 21.11 -12.67
CA LYS A 49 -40.61 22.15 -13.25
C LYS A 49 -39.78 23.39 -13.58
N TYR A 50 -39.94 23.90 -14.77
CA TYR A 50 -39.24 25.08 -15.27
C TYR A 50 -40.21 26.12 -15.82
N TYR A 51 -39.76 27.37 -15.82
CA TYR A 51 -40.47 28.50 -16.41
C TYR A 51 -39.63 29.08 -17.55
N ILE A 52 -40.27 29.29 -18.71
CA ILE A 52 -39.63 29.93 -19.85
C ILE A 52 -40.09 31.38 -19.90
N PRO A 53 -39.16 32.35 -19.70
CA PRO A 53 -39.55 33.74 -19.65
C PRO A 53 -40.05 34.24 -21.02
N SER A 54 -41.06 35.07 -20.99
CA SER A 54 -41.53 35.84 -22.16
C SER A 54 -40.80 37.18 -22.24
N TYR A 55 -40.96 37.87 -23.36
CA TYR A 55 -40.29 39.16 -23.66
C TYR A 55 -40.34 40.17 -22.50
N GLY A 56 -41.42 40.24 -21.74
CA GLY A 56 -41.59 41.21 -20.64
C GLY A 56 -40.70 40.94 -19.42
N ASN A 57 -40.38 39.67 -19.18
CA ASN A 57 -39.68 39.24 -17.95
C ASN A 57 -38.19 38.83 -18.22
N LEU A 58 -37.83 38.71 -19.50
CA LEU A 58 -36.54 38.21 -19.89
C LEU A 58 -35.40 39.10 -19.38
N ALA A 59 -35.54 40.41 -19.51
CA ALA A 59 -34.53 41.38 -19.06
C ALA A 59 -34.29 41.37 -17.56
N ASP A 60 -35.38 41.27 -16.77
CA ASP A 60 -35.30 41.20 -15.29
C ASP A 60 -34.62 39.92 -14.81
N LEU A 61 -34.99 38.79 -15.43
CA LEU A 61 -34.39 37.48 -15.08
C LEU A 61 -32.95 37.40 -15.54
N TYR A 62 -32.62 37.89 -16.70
CA TYR A 62 -31.23 37.95 -17.18
C TYR A 62 -30.36 38.84 -16.29
N ALA A 63 -30.84 40.06 -15.97
CA ALA A 63 -30.14 40.95 -15.05
C ALA A 63 -29.95 40.36 -13.64
N GLY A 64 -30.97 39.68 -13.12
CA GLY A 64 -30.90 38.99 -11.83
C GLY A 64 -29.91 37.82 -11.78
N GLY A 65 -29.58 37.22 -12.94
CA GLY A 65 -28.55 36.17 -13.07
C GLY A 65 -27.11 36.70 -13.05
N ILE A 66 -26.90 37.99 -13.20
CA ILE A 66 -25.58 38.63 -13.15
C ILE A 66 -25.07 38.66 -11.70
N VAL A 67 -23.80 38.28 -11.49
CA VAL A 67 -23.18 38.30 -10.17
C VAL A 67 -23.26 39.69 -9.53
N GLY A 68 -23.84 39.74 -8.33
CA GLY A 68 -24.08 40.99 -7.60
C GLY A 68 -25.41 41.68 -7.85
N CYS A 69 -26.22 41.21 -8.82
CA CYS A 69 -27.52 41.81 -9.15
C CYS A 69 -28.72 41.01 -8.62
N VAL A 70 -28.49 39.98 -7.84
CA VAL A 70 -29.52 39.09 -7.29
C VAL A 70 -30.58 39.83 -6.48
N SER A 71 -30.22 40.93 -5.84
CA SER A 71 -31.16 41.77 -5.07
C SER A 71 -32.21 42.49 -5.93
N SER A 72 -32.04 42.56 -7.25
CA SER A 72 -33.06 43.10 -8.18
C SER A 72 -34.10 42.05 -8.59
N LEU A 73 -33.86 40.79 -8.30
CA LEU A 73 -34.78 39.71 -8.67
C LEU A 73 -36.01 39.74 -7.78
N ARG A 74 -37.20 39.68 -8.36
CA ARG A 74 -38.47 39.69 -7.62
C ARG A 74 -38.68 38.36 -6.91
N LEU A 75 -39.28 38.40 -5.71
CA LEU A 75 -39.55 37.20 -4.90
C LEU A 75 -40.45 36.17 -5.63
N GLU A 76 -41.26 36.62 -6.57
CA GLU A 76 -42.11 35.73 -7.38
C GLU A 76 -41.33 34.76 -8.27
N TYR A 77 -40.07 35.05 -8.57
CA TYR A 77 -39.17 34.19 -9.32
C TYR A 77 -38.27 33.34 -8.42
N MET A 78 -38.43 33.44 -7.11
CA MET A 78 -37.67 32.67 -6.14
C MET A 78 -38.55 31.62 -5.48
N PHE A 79 -37.95 30.52 -5.09
CA PHE A 79 -38.64 29.51 -4.27
C PHE A 79 -37.89 29.36 -2.94
N MET A 80 -38.64 29.06 -1.90
CA MET A 80 -38.09 28.81 -0.57
C MET A 80 -37.65 27.36 -0.45
N THR A 81 -36.42 27.16 -0.04
CA THR A 81 -35.81 25.84 0.15
C THR A 81 -34.82 25.84 1.30
N SER A 82 -34.32 24.66 1.69
CA SER A 82 -33.19 24.59 2.63
C SER A 82 -31.89 24.95 1.94
N LEU A 83 -30.96 25.56 2.69
CA LEU A 83 -29.64 25.94 2.18
C LEU A 83 -28.89 24.73 1.59
N SER A 84 -28.99 23.56 2.22
CA SER A 84 -28.40 22.33 1.74
C SER A 84 -28.90 21.92 0.35
N LEU A 85 -30.20 22.05 0.09
CA LEU A 85 -30.80 21.81 -1.23
C LEU A 85 -30.44 22.90 -2.24
N ALA A 86 -30.41 24.16 -1.83
CA ALA A 86 -30.00 25.25 -2.68
C ALA A 86 -28.56 25.06 -3.18
N VAL A 87 -27.64 24.68 -2.29
CA VAL A 87 -26.22 24.46 -2.63
C VAL A 87 -26.02 23.23 -3.53
N ALA A 88 -26.94 22.25 -3.50
CA ALA A 88 -26.86 21.06 -4.35
C ALA A 88 -26.88 21.37 -5.86
N PHE A 89 -27.46 22.51 -6.27
CA PHE A 89 -27.47 22.97 -7.67
C PHE A 89 -26.25 23.83 -8.04
N PHE A 90 -25.38 24.18 -7.11
CA PHE A 90 -24.12 24.81 -7.48
C PHE A 90 -23.29 23.81 -8.29
N VAL A 91 -22.94 24.21 -9.50
CA VAL A 91 -22.01 23.43 -10.32
C VAL A 91 -20.63 23.55 -9.69
N HIS A 92 -20.24 22.54 -8.97
CA HIS A 92 -18.88 22.42 -8.49
C HIS A 92 -18.01 21.96 -9.67
N TYR A 93 -17.31 22.88 -10.30
CA TYR A 93 -16.32 22.55 -11.33
C TYR A 93 -15.17 21.70 -10.79
N THR A 94 -14.98 21.72 -9.49
CA THR A 94 -13.98 20.89 -8.81
C THR A 94 -14.66 20.15 -7.68
N GLY A 95 -14.68 18.84 -7.74
CA GLY A 95 -14.90 18.00 -6.57
C GLY A 95 -13.73 18.07 -5.58
N PHE A 96 -13.08 19.25 -5.50
CA PHE A 96 -11.90 19.47 -4.70
C PHE A 96 -12.23 19.30 -3.21
N SER A 97 -11.68 18.27 -2.62
CA SER A 97 -11.79 18.00 -1.19
C SER A 97 -10.40 17.62 -0.70
N ASP A 98 -9.69 18.57 -0.08
CA ASP A 98 -8.39 18.35 0.54
C ASP A 98 -8.58 17.80 1.96
N ASP A 99 -7.83 16.78 2.33
CA ASP A 99 -7.80 16.27 3.69
C ASP A 99 -6.73 17.04 4.49
N PRO A 100 -6.88 17.19 5.82
CA PRO A 100 -5.91 17.92 6.65
C PRO A 100 -4.50 17.32 6.60
N ASP A 101 -4.43 15.99 6.43
CA ASP A 101 -3.20 15.21 6.29
C ASP A 101 -3.39 14.14 5.21
N GLY A 102 -2.32 13.44 4.83
CA GLY A 102 -2.39 12.33 3.88
C GLY A 102 -1.30 12.38 2.82
N ILE A 103 -1.49 11.57 1.79
CA ILE A 103 -0.60 11.51 0.63
C ILE A 103 -0.99 12.62 -0.34
N LEU A 104 0.01 13.37 -0.80
CA LEU A 104 -0.15 14.46 -1.75
C LEU A 104 -0.20 13.91 -3.17
N PHE A 105 -1.24 14.29 -3.86
CA PHE A 105 -1.48 14.10 -5.29
C PHE A 105 -1.81 15.45 -5.91
N ASN A 106 -2.16 15.48 -7.20
CA ASN A 106 -2.74 16.64 -7.85
C ASN A 106 -4.19 16.35 -8.28
N ASP A 107 -5.06 17.32 -8.15
CA ASP A 107 -6.42 17.22 -8.69
C ASP A 107 -6.39 17.07 -10.21
N ARG A 108 -7.23 16.18 -10.74
CA ARG A 108 -7.25 15.83 -12.16
C ARG A 108 -7.55 17.03 -13.07
N LEU A 109 -8.49 17.88 -12.67
CA LEU A 109 -9.00 18.97 -13.50
C LEU A 109 -8.23 20.27 -13.30
N THR A 110 -8.02 20.65 -12.05
CA THR A 110 -7.41 21.94 -11.69
C THR A 110 -5.91 21.87 -11.50
N GLN A 111 -5.34 20.66 -11.38
CA GLN A 111 -3.92 20.41 -11.10
C GLN A 111 -3.44 20.99 -9.75
N ILE A 112 -4.38 21.40 -8.90
CA ILE A 112 -4.07 21.90 -7.56
C ILE A 112 -3.61 20.73 -6.69
N PRO A 113 -2.59 20.91 -5.83
CA PRO A 113 -2.18 19.90 -4.87
C PRO A 113 -3.33 19.46 -3.96
N LEU A 114 -3.50 18.16 -3.79
CA LEU A 114 -4.62 17.52 -3.12
C LEU A 114 -4.09 16.43 -2.19
N ARG A 115 -4.37 16.52 -0.89
CA ARG A 115 -4.02 15.48 0.09
C ARG A 115 -5.16 14.50 0.27
N LYS A 116 -4.82 13.22 0.36
CA LYS A 116 -5.77 12.16 0.72
C LYS A 116 -5.24 11.33 1.87
N ASP A 117 -5.98 11.34 2.95
CA ASP A 117 -5.63 10.61 4.16
C ASP A 117 -5.92 9.12 4.00
N ILE A 118 -4.88 8.35 3.72
CA ILE A 118 -4.95 6.89 3.63
C ILE A 118 -5.01 6.22 5.01
N TRP A 119 -4.80 6.98 6.09
CA TRP A 119 -4.99 6.53 7.47
C TRP A 119 -6.39 6.81 7.98
N ASP A 120 -7.09 7.74 7.33
CA ASP A 120 -8.48 8.16 7.52
C ASP A 120 -8.83 8.46 8.97
N ALA A 121 -7.92 9.17 9.65
CA ALA A 121 -8.07 9.49 11.05
C ALA A 121 -9.32 10.35 11.35
N ASN A 122 -9.69 11.22 10.40
CA ASN A 122 -10.74 12.22 10.59
C ASN A 122 -12.04 11.93 9.83
N ASN A 123 -11.99 11.34 8.66
CA ASN A 123 -13.13 11.26 7.74
C ASN A 123 -13.97 9.98 7.89
N ARG A 124 -13.44 8.94 8.50
CA ARG A 124 -14.10 7.63 8.72
C ARG A 124 -14.66 6.98 7.44
N ARG A 125 -14.04 7.23 6.29
CA ARG A 125 -14.42 6.64 5.00
C ARG A 125 -14.07 5.17 4.91
N ILE A 126 -13.04 4.74 5.67
CA ILE A 126 -12.54 3.37 5.69
C ILE A 126 -12.52 2.81 7.12
N LYS A 127 -12.72 1.50 7.22
CA LYS A 127 -12.68 0.76 8.50
C LYS A 127 -11.33 0.10 8.76
N ALA A 128 -10.61 -0.22 7.70
CA ALA A 128 -9.25 -0.76 7.71
C ALA A 128 -8.41 0.03 6.69
N ARG A 129 -7.09 0.01 6.85
CA ARG A 129 -6.15 0.83 6.06
C ARG A 129 -5.49 0.02 4.94
N ASN A 130 -5.92 -1.22 4.76
CA ASN A 130 -5.34 -2.13 3.78
C ASN A 130 -5.72 -1.73 2.36
N ALA A 131 -4.75 -1.86 1.47
CA ALA A 131 -4.83 -1.43 0.09
C ALA A 131 -4.55 -2.56 -0.91
N VAL A 132 -5.20 -2.50 -2.06
CA VAL A 132 -4.80 -3.23 -3.26
C VAL A 132 -4.56 -2.21 -4.37
N VAL A 133 -3.47 -2.39 -5.09
CA VAL A 133 -3.12 -1.60 -6.27
C VAL A 133 -3.22 -2.49 -7.50
N ILE A 134 -4.04 -2.09 -8.46
CA ILE A 134 -4.14 -2.73 -9.77
C ILE A 134 -3.38 -1.88 -10.77
N ALA A 135 -2.25 -2.39 -11.23
CA ALA A 135 -1.30 -1.64 -12.04
C ALA A 135 -0.73 -2.51 -13.16
N PRO A 136 -1.34 -2.51 -14.35
CA PRO A 136 -0.77 -3.17 -15.52
C PRO A 136 0.65 -2.68 -15.84
N THR A 137 1.40 -3.47 -16.61
CA THR A 137 2.77 -3.10 -16.99
C THR A 137 2.79 -1.78 -17.75
N GLY A 138 3.68 -0.86 -17.36
CA GLY A 138 3.81 0.46 -17.99
C GLY A 138 2.83 1.52 -17.49
N SER A 139 1.90 1.20 -16.60
CA SER A 139 0.87 2.13 -16.09
C SER A 139 1.36 3.16 -15.07
N GLY A 140 2.64 3.14 -14.67
CA GLY A 140 3.17 4.04 -13.63
C GLY A 140 3.23 3.42 -12.23
N LYS A 141 3.10 2.09 -12.10
CA LYS A 141 3.13 1.34 -10.84
C LYS A 141 4.25 1.78 -9.89
N SER A 142 5.50 1.63 -10.33
CA SER A 142 6.68 1.92 -9.50
C SER A 142 6.74 3.40 -9.10
N PHE A 143 6.26 4.29 -9.96
CA PHE A 143 6.20 5.71 -9.66
C PHE A 143 5.18 6.02 -8.55
N LEU A 144 3.96 5.48 -8.64
CA LEU A 144 2.95 5.60 -7.58
C LEU A 144 3.48 5.06 -6.24
N THR A 145 4.04 3.86 -6.26
CA THR A 145 4.47 3.18 -5.03
C THR A 145 5.64 3.92 -4.37
N ASN A 146 6.67 4.30 -5.15
CA ASN A 146 7.80 5.08 -4.62
C ASN A 146 7.34 6.45 -4.09
N ASN A 147 6.37 7.12 -4.74
CA ASN A 147 5.81 8.36 -4.24
C ASN A 147 5.07 8.18 -2.91
N ILE A 148 4.32 7.09 -2.75
CA ILE A 148 3.66 6.77 -1.49
C ILE A 148 4.70 6.48 -0.40
N ILE A 149 5.69 5.60 -0.66
CA ILE A 149 6.73 5.26 0.32
C ILE A 149 7.49 6.51 0.76
N HIS A 150 7.94 7.33 -0.19
CA HIS A 150 8.63 8.59 0.09
C HIS A 150 7.84 9.46 1.09
N GLN A 151 6.55 9.66 0.83
CA GLN A 151 5.71 10.49 1.70
C GLN A 151 5.37 9.82 3.04
N LEU A 152 5.30 8.48 3.10
CA LEU A 152 5.15 7.76 4.36
C LEU A 152 6.39 7.92 5.24
N LEU A 153 7.59 7.86 4.65
CA LEU A 153 8.85 8.08 5.37
C LEU A 153 8.97 9.50 5.92
N ASP A 154 8.51 10.51 5.16
CA ASP A 154 8.46 11.91 5.62
C ASP A 154 7.48 12.11 6.80
N LYS A 155 6.55 11.17 7.00
CA LYS A 155 5.55 11.17 8.10
C LYS A 155 5.88 10.16 9.21
N ASP A 156 7.13 9.76 9.33
CA ASP A 156 7.65 8.85 10.36
C ASP A 156 7.03 7.44 10.39
N PHE A 157 6.52 6.97 9.26
CA PHE A 157 6.09 5.57 9.15
C PHE A 157 7.28 4.63 9.10
N THR A 158 7.10 3.43 9.65
CA THR A 158 7.96 2.29 9.37
C THR A 158 7.41 1.54 8.17
N VAL A 159 8.23 1.34 7.14
CA VAL A 159 7.81 0.69 5.89
C VAL A 159 8.67 -0.56 5.65
N VAL A 160 8.00 -1.68 5.37
CA VAL A 160 8.67 -2.90 4.87
C VAL A 160 8.18 -3.13 3.45
N GLY A 161 9.10 -3.03 2.49
CA GLY A 161 8.84 -3.25 1.07
C GLY A 161 9.39 -4.61 0.63
N VAL A 162 8.58 -5.39 -0.06
CA VAL A 162 8.91 -6.71 -0.60
C VAL A 162 8.65 -6.69 -2.09
N GLU A 163 9.64 -7.00 -2.91
CA GLU A 163 9.48 -6.94 -4.35
C GLU A 163 10.33 -7.94 -5.14
N PHE A 164 10.06 -7.99 -6.45
CA PHE A 164 10.83 -8.68 -7.46
C PHE A 164 11.16 -7.68 -8.58
N GLY A 165 12.38 -7.19 -8.68
CA GLY A 165 12.80 -6.30 -9.77
C GLY A 165 13.48 -4.99 -9.37
N ASN A 166 13.80 -4.81 -8.10
CA ASN A 166 14.61 -3.68 -7.59
C ASN A 166 13.99 -2.27 -7.84
N SER A 167 12.66 -2.13 -7.84
CA SER A 167 11.99 -0.84 -8.06
C SER A 167 12.21 0.15 -6.91
N PHE A 168 12.45 -0.36 -5.69
CA PHE A 168 12.63 0.46 -4.48
C PHE A 168 14.10 0.73 -4.12
N LYS A 169 15.04 0.11 -4.82
CA LYS A 169 16.48 0.22 -4.51
C LYS A 169 16.99 1.66 -4.51
N GLN A 170 16.64 2.44 -5.53
CA GLN A 170 17.07 3.84 -5.62
C GLN A 170 16.47 4.71 -4.52
N LEU A 171 15.24 4.40 -4.09
CA LEU A 171 14.62 5.07 -2.95
C LEU A 171 15.37 4.78 -1.65
N CYS A 172 15.87 3.55 -1.44
CA CYS A 172 16.73 3.25 -0.30
C CYS A 172 18.01 4.09 -0.29
N TYR A 173 18.61 4.33 -1.46
CA TYR A 173 19.82 5.14 -1.59
C TYR A 173 19.59 6.64 -1.35
N LEU A 174 18.34 7.11 -1.47
CA LEU A 174 17.97 8.48 -1.09
C LEU A 174 17.90 8.68 0.43
N TYR A 175 17.70 7.60 1.19
CA TYR A 175 17.51 7.64 2.64
C TYR A 175 18.51 6.71 3.38
N PRO A 176 19.84 6.85 3.16
CA PRO A 176 20.83 5.90 3.68
C PRO A 176 20.80 5.76 5.21
N GLU A 177 20.41 6.82 5.92
CA GLU A 177 20.31 6.83 7.39
C GLU A 177 19.19 5.93 7.90
N ILE A 178 18.04 5.94 7.25
CA ILE A 178 16.81 5.28 7.72
C ILE A 178 16.37 4.11 6.86
N ALA A 179 16.98 3.89 5.71
CA ALA A 179 16.65 2.81 4.80
C ALA A 179 17.75 1.75 4.72
N ILE A 180 17.34 0.55 4.37
CA ILE A 180 18.24 -0.56 4.05
C ILE A 180 17.67 -1.39 2.91
N HIS A 181 18.53 -1.76 1.97
CA HIS A 181 18.22 -2.67 0.87
C HIS A 181 18.83 -4.03 1.16
N ILE A 182 18.02 -5.06 1.23
CA ILE A 182 18.40 -6.45 1.49
C ILE A 182 18.12 -7.26 0.23
N GLU A 183 19.18 -7.70 -0.41
CA GLU A 183 19.12 -8.58 -1.58
C GLU A 183 19.85 -9.88 -1.23
N TYR A 184 19.23 -11.02 -1.57
CA TYR A 184 19.89 -12.31 -1.38
C TYR A 184 21.08 -12.46 -2.33
N ASP A 185 22.24 -12.70 -1.77
CA ASP A 185 23.44 -13.09 -2.50
C ASP A 185 24.08 -14.29 -1.79
N GLN A 186 24.42 -15.31 -2.56
CA GLN A 186 25.00 -16.54 -2.00
C GLN A 186 26.36 -16.31 -1.34
N ASN A 187 27.09 -15.27 -1.77
CA ASN A 187 28.43 -14.94 -1.29
C ASN A 187 28.46 -13.86 -0.21
N GLN A 188 27.30 -13.30 0.17
CA GLN A 188 27.22 -12.24 1.16
C GLN A 188 26.21 -12.58 2.25
N PRO A 189 26.50 -12.24 3.54
CA PRO A 189 25.54 -12.41 4.61
C PRO A 189 24.25 -11.69 4.33
N LEU A 190 23.10 -12.35 4.57
CA LEU A 190 21.79 -11.70 4.50
C LEU A 190 21.64 -10.64 5.60
N GLY A 191 22.37 -10.82 6.70
CA GLY A 191 22.47 -9.84 7.79
C GLY A 191 21.25 -9.78 8.70
N ILE A 192 20.39 -10.80 8.69
CA ILE A 192 19.25 -10.91 9.58
C ILE A 192 19.51 -12.02 10.58
N ASN A 193 19.52 -11.67 11.88
CA ASN A 193 19.69 -12.65 12.95
C ASN A 193 18.43 -12.67 13.85
N PRO A 194 17.50 -13.57 13.63
CA PRO A 194 16.29 -13.65 14.45
C PRO A 194 16.55 -14.11 15.88
N PHE A 195 17.72 -14.69 16.16
CA PHE A 195 18.12 -15.13 17.51
C PHE A 195 18.57 -13.97 18.39
N ASP A 196 18.94 -12.83 17.81
CA ASP A 196 19.25 -11.63 18.58
C ASP A 196 17.96 -10.92 18.99
N LEU A 197 17.70 -10.89 20.29
CA LEU A 197 16.52 -10.25 20.87
C LEU A 197 16.68 -8.74 21.09
N GLY A 198 17.85 -8.16 20.77
CA GLY A 198 18.11 -6.73 20.97
C GLY A 198 17.97 -6.28 22.42
N GLY A 199 18.19 -7.17 23.39
CA GLY A 199 18.00 -6.89 24.82
C GLY A 199 16.57 -7.04 25.33
N SER A 200 15.62 -7.38 24.48
CA SER A 200 14.24 -7.68 24.90
C SER A 200 14.13 -9.07 25.51
N PRO A 201 13.19 -9.32 26.44
CA PRO A 201 12.96 -10.66 26.97
C PRO A 201 12.37 -11.58 25.88
N MET A 202 12.66 -12.89 26.01
CA MET A 202 12.02 -13.91 25.17
C MET A 202 10.51 -13.91 25.42
N THR A 203 9.71 -13.75 24.36
CA THR A 203 8.25 -13.94 24.43
C THR A 203 7.86 -15.33 23.91
N PRO A 204 6.70 -15.87 24.32
CA PRO A 204 6.23 -17.16 23.82
C PRO A 204 6.10 -17.18 22.29
N GLU A 205 5.65 -16.07 21.67
CA GLU A 205 5.50 -15.95 20.22
C GLU A 205 6.87 -15.97 19.52
N LYS A 206 7.87 -15.33 20.11
CA LYS A 206 9.24 -15.31 19.57
C LYS A 206 9.89 -16.68 19.68
N GLU A 207 9.68 -17.36 20.80
CA GLU A 207 10.16 -18.73 21.01
C GLU A 207 9.56 -19.69 19.97
N GLU A 208 8.26 -19.63 19.72
CA GLU A 208 7.60 -20.43 18.68
C GLU A 208 8.15 -20.12 17.28
N THR A 209 8.40 -18.84 16.97
CA THR A 209 9.00 -18.43 15.70
C THR A 209 10.40 -19.01 15.52
N LEU A 210 11.22 -19.01 16.56
CA LEU A 210 12.58 -19.56 16.52
C LEU A 210 12.56 -21.09 16.39
N VAL A 211 11.67 -21.78 17.10
CA VAL A 211 11.47 -23.23 16.97
C VAL A 211 11.07 -23.58 15.55
N ALA A 212 10.12 -22.87 15.00
CA ALA A 212 9.66 -23.06 13.63
C ALA A 212 10.77 -22.81 12.60
N LEU A 213 11.61 -21.81 12.83
CA LEU A 213 12.77 -21.51 11.98
C LEU A 213 13.83 -22.61 12.07
N CYS A 214 14.12 -23.15 13.28
CA CYS A 214 15.02 -24.29 13.46
C CYS A 214 14.53 -25.54 12.71
N LEU A 215 13.24 -25.86 12.81
CA LEU A 215 12.63 -26.97 12.06
C LEU A 215 12.75 -26.75 10.55
N ARG A 216 12.64 -25.51 10.09
CA ARG A 216 12.82 -25.15 8.67
C ARG A 216 14.26 -25.33 8.21
N PHE A 217 15.24 -24.88 8.98
CA PHE A 217 16.65 -25.12 8.70
C PHE A 217 16.96 -26.61 8.66
N TRP A 218 16.41 -27.37 9.58
CA TRP A 218 16.56 -28.82 9.60
C TRP A 218 15.79 -29.53 8.47
N GLN A 219 14.93 -28.82 7.73
CA GLN A 219 14.01 -29.40 6.72
C GLN A 219 13.10 -30.50 7.30
N ASN A 220 12.85 -30.43 8.60
CA ASN A 220 12.03 -31.40 9.30
C ASN A 220 10.56 -30.97 9.25
N SER A 221 9.73 -31.77 8.60
CA SER A 221 8.28 -31.57 8.46
C SER A 221 7.46 -32.34 9.51
N SER A 222 8.11 -32.91 10.52
CA SER A 222 7.42 -33.67 11.58
C SER A 222 6.45 -32.76 12.34
N THR A 223 5.26 -33.31 12.57
CA THR A 223 4.22 -32.70 13.42
C THR A 223 4.24 -33.29 14.83
N ASP A 224 5.29 -34.07 15.18
CA ASP A 224 5.41 -34.66 16.50
C ASP A 224 5.54 -33.58 17.58
N PRO A 225 4.59 -33.46 18.50
CA PRO A 225 4.68 -32.49 19.58
C PRO A 225 5.87 -32.74 20.50
N ASN A 226 6.36 -33.98 20.65
CA ASN A 226 7.53 -34.28 21.47
C ASN A 226 8.79 -33.62 20.91
N LEU A 227 8.99 -33.69 19.61
CA LEU A 227 10.09 -33.01 18.92
C LEU A 227 10.06 -31.49 19.14
N THR A 228 8.89 -30.89 18.95
CA THR A 228 8.72 -29.43 19.09
C THR A 228 8.98 -29.00 20.54
N VAL A 229 8.49 -29.76 21.52
CA VAL A 229 8.73 -29.48 22.95
C VAL A 229 10.20 -29.67 23.31
N ALA A 230 10.84 -30.75 22.82
CA ALA A 230 12.27 -30.97 23.05
C ALA A 230 13.12 -29.80 22.51
N LEU A 231 12.89 -29.40 21.26
CA LEU A 231 13.60 -28.29 20.65
C LEU A 231 13.38 -26.96 21.39
N ARG A 232 12.13 -26.70 21.82
CA ARG A 232 11.79 -25.51 22.63
C ARG A 232 12.56 -25.49 23.94
N LYS A 233 12.59 -26.60 24.71
CA LYS A 233 13.32 -26.70 25.96
C LYS A 233 14.82 -26.46 25.77
N MET A 234 15.43 -27.05 24.74
CA MET A 234 16.85 -26.85 24.41
C MET A 234 17.15 -25.42 24.03
N LEU A 235 16.26 -24.78 23.27
CA LEU A 235 16.38 -23.36 22.87
C LEU A 235 16.28 -22.45 24.10
N SER A 236 15.28 -22.65 24.97
CA SER A 236 15.14 -21.88 26.22
C SER A 236 16.36 -22.04 27.10
N GLN A 237 16.93 -23.26 27.20
CA GLN A 237 18.16 -23.50 27.97
C GLN A 237 19.38 -22.75 27.36
N TYR A 238 19.48 -22.68 26.03
CA TYR A 238 20.52 -21.88 25.35
C TYR A 238 20.48 -20.41 25.75
N TYR A 239 19.28 -19.81 25.81
CA TYR A 239 19.13 -18.42 26.27
C TYR A 239 19.35 -18.24 27.79
N CYS A 240 19.18 -19.29 28.59
CA CYS A 240 19.53 -19.25 30.00
C CYS A 240 21.06 -19.33 30.24
N ASP A 241 21.76 -20.14 29.44
CA ASP A 241 23.17 -20.40 29.62
C ASP A 241 24.06 -19.28 28.98
N PHE A 242 23.54 -18.55 28.01
CA PHE A 242 24.21 -17.43 27.38
C PHE A 242 23.39 -16.13 27.53
N SER A 243 24.07 -15.03 27.85
CA SER A 243 23.44 -13.71 28.02
C SER A 243 23.47 -12.84 26.77
N GLN A 244 24.35 -13.12 25.81
CA GLN A 244 24.58 -12.32 24.61
C GLN A 244 25.12 -13.19 23.46
N GLY A 245 25.06 -12.67 22.24
CA GLY A 245 25.65 -13.29 21.06
C GLY A 245 24.85 -14.49 20.53
N HIS A 246 23.54 -14.48 20.75
CA HIS A 246 22.67 -15.55 20.27
C HIS A 246 22.61 -15.56 18.74
N SER A 247 22.81 -16.74 18.17
CA SER A 247 22.72 -16.98 16.73
C SER A 247 22.39 -18.44 16.46
N PHE A 248 21.92 -18.74 15.24
CA PHE A 248 21.70 -20.15 14.88
C PHE A 248 22.99 -20.98 14.89
N PRO A 249 24.15 -20.51 14.35
CA PRO A 249 25.40 -21.22 14.49
C PRO A 249 25.82 -21.45 15.95
N GLY A 250 25.60 -20.47 16.82
CA GLY A 250 25.84 -20.61 18.26
C GLY A 250 24.93 -21.68 18.90
N PHE A 251 23.64 -21.66 18.60
CA PHE A 251 22.68 -22.67 19.07
C PHE A 251 23.02 -24.08 18.54
N TYR A 252 23.36 -24.20 17.25
CA TYR A 252 23.79 -25.47 16.66
C TYR A 252 25.00 -26.05 17.39
N THR A 253 26.03 -25.24 17.60
CA THR A 253 27.25 -25.67 18.30
C THR A 253 26.96 -26.09 19.74
N TYR A 254 26.17 -25.28 20.46
CA TYR A 254 25.77 -25.56 21.84
C TYR A 254 25.02 -26.88 21.94
N LEU A 255 24.02 -27.09 21.08
CA LEU A 255 23.18 -28.29 21.10
C LEU A 255 23.99 -29.54 20.72
N THR A 256 24.80 -29.47 19.65
CA THR A 256 25.56 -30.65 19.19
C THR A 256 26.68 -31.08 20.11
N GLN A 257 27.29 -30.15 20.87
CA GLN A 257 28.35 -30.43 21.82
C GLN A 257 27.83 -30.91 23.18
N ASN A 258 26.63 -30.48 23.60
CA ASN A 258 26.11 -30.72 24.94
C ASN A 258 24.84 -31.58 24.96
N TYR A 259 24.55 -32.30 23.88
CA TYR A 259 23.25 -32.98 23.70
C TYR A 259 22.85 -33.91 24.86
N GLU A 260 23.74 -34.79 25.31
CA GLU A 260 23.46 -35.73 26.40
C GLU A 260 23.16 -34.97 27.71
N SER A 261 23.99 -34.00 28.06
CA SER A 261 23.80 -33.15 29.24
C SER A 261 22.50 -32.32 29.15
N LEU A 262 22.13 -31.84 27.96
CA LEU A 262 20.86 -31.13 27.74
C LEU A 262 19.64 -32.03 27.88
N CYS A 263 19.72 -33.27 27.42
CA CYS A 263 18.66 -34.23 27.61
C CYS A 263 18.40 -34.48 29.10
N GLU A 264 19.46 -34.67 29.91
CA GLU A 264 19.33 -34.81 31.36
C GLU A 264 18.79 -33.53 32.03
N LYS A 265 19.39 -32.37 31.73
CA LYS A 265 19.04 -31.08 32.34
C LYS A 265 17.60 -30.63 32.04
N CYS A 266 17.13 -30.88 30.84
CA CYS A 266 15.80 -30.49 30.37
C CYS A 266 14.74 -31.58 30.52
N ASP A 267 15.10 -32.75 31.06
CA ASP A 267 14.22 -33.92 31.13
C ASP A 267 13.61 -34.26 29.77
N ILE A 268 14.49 -34.56 28.80
CA ILE A 268 14.14 -34.90 27.42
C ILE A 268 14.61 -36.31 27.13
N ARG A 269 13.71 -37.15 26.66
CA ARG A 269 14.10 -38.49 26.21
C ARG A 269 14.85 -38.37 24.88
N PRO A 270 15.99 -39.07 24.71
CA PRO A 270 16.76 -39.04 23.46
C PRO A 270 15.95 -39.42 22.22
N ASP A 271 14.94 -40.28 22.36
CA ASP A 271 14.06 -40.71 21.26
C ASP A 271 13.21 -39.56 20.67
N TYR A 272 13.07 -38.43 21.40
CA TYR A 272 12.23 -37.32 20.98
C TYR A 272 12.95 -36.35 20.03
N PHE A 273 14.29 -36.48 19.87
CA PHE A 273 15.07 -35.61 19.06
C PHE A 273 16.19 -36.35 18.31
N ASP A 274 16.13 -36.40 17.00
CA ASP A 274 17.17 -37.03 16.17
C ASP A 274 18.37 -36.08 15.98
N ILE A 275 19.33 -36.17 16.91
CA ILE A 275 20.53 -35.35 16.94
C ILE A 275 21.42 -35.57 15.73
N ASP A 276 21.49 -36.78 15.20
CA ASP A 276 22.38 -37.10 14.07
C ASP A 276 21.82 -36.50 12.76
N SER A 277 20.52 -36.59 12.54
CA SER A 277 19.85 -35.93 11.44
C SER A 277 19.99 -34.39 11.55
N PHE A 278 19.74 -33.81 12.74
CA PHE A 278 19.91 -32.38 12.99
C PHE A 278 21.33 -31.93 12.69
N ARG A 279 22.32 -32.66 13.23
CA ARG A 279 23.74 -32.36 13.00
C ARG A 279 24.11 -32.40 11.54
N HIS A 280 23.66 -33.41 10.82
CA HIS A 280 23.95 -33.56 9.40
C HIS A 280 23.36 -32.42 8.55
N VAL A 281 22.06 -32.19 8.65
CA VAL A 281 21.36 -31.21 7.81
C VAL A 281 21.72 -29.77 8.20
N CYS A 282 21.70 -29.44 9.49
CA CYS A 282 21.98 -28.07 9.95
C CYS A 282 23.45 -27.67 9.85
N SER A 283 24.38 -28.62 9.62
CA SER A 283 25.78 -28.29 9.35
C SER A 283 25.99 -27.43 8.11
N GLU A 284 25.05 -27.47 7.15
CA GLU A 284 25.11 -26.65 5.92
C GLU A 284 24.94 -25.15 6.15
N PHE A 285 24.50 -24.76 7.36
CA PHE A 285 24.35 -23.35 7.77
C PHE A 285 25.56 -22.81 8.54
N MET A 286 26.57 -23.66 8.77
CA MET A 286 27.77 -23.27 9.50
C MET A 286 28.72 -22.45 8.61
N PRO A 287 29.61 -21.65 9.21
CA PRO A 287 30.58 -20.83 8.47
C PRO A 287 31.34 -21.65 7.41
N GLY A 288 31.37 -21.16 6.18
CA GLY A 288 32.02 -21.81 5.03
C GLY A 288 31.21 -22.90 4.34
N LYS A 289 29.93 -23.10 4.70
CA LYS A 289 29.01 -24.05 4.07
C LYS A 289 27.99 -23.38 3.17
N SER A 290 27.17 -24.18 2.48
CA SER A 290 26.29 -23.76 1.38
C SER A 290 25.27 -22.69 1.76
N TYR A 291 24.75 -22.70 2.99
CA TYR A 291 23.73 -21.78 3.48
C TYR A 291 24.21 -20.88 4.62
N ALA A 292 25.51 -20.76 4.82
CA ALA A 292 26.10 -19.93 5.86
C ALA A 292 25.64 -18.47 5.80
N ASN A 293 25.44 -17.96 4.58
CA ASN A 293 24.98 -16.59 4.32
C ASN A 293 23.59 -16.28 4.90
N LEU A 294 22.72 -17.28 5.08
CA LEU A 294 21.37 -17.13 5.64
C LEU A 294 21.37 -16.93 7.16
N CYS A 295 22.43 -17.39 7.84
CA CYS A 295 22.53 -17.40 9.32
C CYS A 295 23.70 -16.57 9.84
N ALA A 296 24.51 -15.98 8.96
CA ALA A 296 25.65 -15.16 9.36
C ALA A 296 25.16 -13.89 10.07
N ALA A 297 25.55 -13.75 11.34
CA ALA A 297 25.18 -12.64 12.21
C ALA A 297 25.96 -11.36 11.96
N GLU A 298 26.99 -11.41 11.10
CA GLU A 298 27.89 -10.30 10.89
C GLU A 298 27.26 -9.21 10.01
N GLY A 299 27.26 -8.01 10.48
CA GLY A 299 27.19 -6.78 9.67
C GLY A 299 25.87 -6.03 9.62
N VAL A 300 24.68 -6.61 9.82
CA VAL A 300 23.42 -5.91 9.54
C VAL A 300 22.38 -5.98 10.68
N ALA A 301 22.41 -6.98 11.54
CA ALA A 301 21.36 -7.19 12.55
C ALA A 301 21.24 -6.02 13.55
N SER A 302 22.33 -5.44 14.00
CA SER A 302 22.34 -4.23 14.85
C SER A 302 21.86 -2.97 14.10
N SER A 303 21.95 -2.96 12.77
CA SER A 303 21.55 -1.83 11.94
C SER A 303 20.06 -1.81 11.60
N LEU A 304 19.33 -2.92 11.78
CA LEU A 304 17.90 -2.96 11.52
C LEU A 304 17.07 -2.22 12.58
N SER A 305 17.56 -2.10 13.82
CA SER A 305 16.81 -1.44 14.91
C SER A 305 16.45 0.00 14.56
N ASP A 306 17.34 0.72 13.91
CA ASP A 306 17.20 2.15 13.62
C ASP A 306 16.61 2.42 12.22
N LYS A 307 16.43 1.38 11.40
CA LYS A 307 15.90 1.52 10.05
C LYS A 307 14.38 1.59 10.05
N ARG A 308 13.84 2.59 9.36
CA ARG A 308 12.40 2.77 9.14
C ARG A 308 11.93 2.30 7.77
N PHE A 309 12.83 2.16 6.80
CA PHE A 309 12.51 1.55 5.51
C PHE A 309 13.39 0.33 5.30
N ILE A 310 12.78 -0.85 5.28
CA ILE A 310 13.45 -2.14 5.06
C ILE A 310 12.92 -2.72 3.76
N HIS A 311 13.78 -2.81 2.78
CA HIS A 311 13.44 -3.29 1.44
C HIS A 311 14.05 -4.67 1.20
N PHE A 312 13.20 -5.65 0.86
CA PHE A 312 13.58 -7.01 0.49
C PHE A 312 13.43 -7.23 -1.02
N GLU A 313 14.53 -7.55 -1.68
CA GLU A 313 14.55 -7.95 -3.08
C GLU A 313 14.64 -9.47 -3.21
N LEU A 314 13.62 -10.10 -3.79
CA LEU A 314 13.43 -11.54 -3.80
C LEU A 314 13.70 -12.22 -5.16
N THR A 315 14.14 -11.50 -6.19
CA THR A 315 14.33 -12.08 -7.53
C THR A 315 15.26 -13.29 -7.52
N LYS A 316 16.38 -13.22 -6.81
CA LYS A 316 17.38 -14.29 -6.78
C LYS A 316 16.97 -15.52 -5.97
N VAL A 317 16.01 -15.38 -5.03
CA VAL A 317 15.55 -16.51 -4.22
C VAL A 317 14.54 -17.42 -4.94
N LYS A 318 13.90 -16.94 -6.01
CA LYS A 318 12.93 -17.73 -6.80
C LYS A 318 13.47 -19.06 -7.29
N ALA A 319 14.75 -19.11 -7.62
CA ALA A 319 15.39 -20.29 -8.19
C ALA A 319 15.50 -21.46 -7.19
N ASN A 320 15.46 -21.18 -5.88
CA ASN A 320 15.60 -22.20 -4.84
C ASN A 320 14.43 -22.09 -3.85
N PRO A 321 13.42 -22.98 -3.92
CA PRO A 321 12.24 -22.94 -3.03
C PRO A 321 12.58 -23.05 -1.54
N PHE A 322 13.66 -23.76 -1.20
CA PHE A 322 14.11 -23.87 0.19
C PHE A 322 14.64 -22.51 0.69
N VAL A 323 15.55 -21.89 -0.05
CA VAL A 323 16.08 -20.56 0.28
C VAL A 323 14.95 -19.53 0.35
N ALA A 324 14.02 -19.56 -0.62
CA ALA A 324 12.85 -18.70 -0.62
C ALA A 324 12.03 -18.84 0.67
N SER A 325 11.79 -20.08 1.12
CA SER A 325 11.03 -20.33 2.33
C SER A 325 11.73 -19.83 3.61
N VAL A 326 13.05 -19.93 3.67
CA VAL A 326 13.85 -19.41 4.78
C VAL A 326 13.83 -17.88 4.78
N VAL A 327 14.14 -17.25 3.62
CA VAL A 327 14.14 -15.78 3.50
C VAL A 327 12.77 -15.19 3.83
N MET A 328 11.67 -15.83 3.40
CA MET A 328 10.32 -15.38 3.75
C MET A 328 10.04 -15.49 5.25
N SER A 329 10.55 -16.53 5.94
CA SER A 329 10.42 -16.62 7.39
C SER A 329 11.18 -15.52 8.12
N LEU A 330 12.39 -15.20 7.66
CA LEU A 330 13.17 -14.09 8.20
C LEU A 330 12.49 -12.74 7.96
N LEU A 331 11.91 -12.55 6.77
CA LEU A 331 11.13 -11.37 6.42
C LEU A 331 9.90 -11.20 7.35
N PHE A 332 9.15 -12.26 7.58
CA PHE A 332 8.00 -12.20 8.50
C PHE A 332 8.43 -11.92 9.95
N ASP A 333 9.57 -12.44 10.39
CA ASP A 333 10.14 -12.08 11.69
C ASP A 333 10.47 -10.58 11.76
N VAL A 334 11.07 -10.01 10.72
CA VAL A 334 11.33 -8.56 10.62
C VAL A 334 10.01 -7.75 10.65
N ILE A 335 8.98 -8.18 9.91
CA ILE A 335 7.65 -7.53 9.94
C ILE A 335 7.07 -7.54 11.35
N ASN A 336 7.09 -8.70 12.02
CA ASN A 336 6.60 -8.83 13.39
C ASN A 336 7.33 -7.89 14.35
N ASN A 337 8.66 -7.87 14.29
CA ASN A 337 9.48 -7.06 15.19
C ASN A 337 9.39 -5.55 14.91
N LYS A 338 9.18 -5.14 13.65
CA LYS A 338 9.21 -3.72 13.25
C LYS A 338 7.85 -3.07 13.18
N ILE A 339 6.81 -3.81 12.85
CA ILE A 339 5.47 -3.26 12.61
C ILE A 339 4.47 -3.73 13.64
N LEU A 340 4.50 -5.02 14.03
CA LEU A 340 3.46 -5.58 14.89
C LEU A 340 3.79 -5.50 16.39
N SER A 341 5.05 -5.29 16.76
CA SER A 341 5.49 -5.27 18.17
C SER A 341 5.22 -3.95 18.90
N ASP A 342 5.05 -2.84 18.17
CA ASP A 342 4.89 -1.50 18.76
C ASP A 342 3.70 -0.75 18.14
N PRO A 343 2.49 -0.91 18.69
CA PRO A 343 1.28 -0.24 18.17
C PRO A 343 1.32 1.31 18.28
N SER A 344 2.29 1.88 18.98
CA SER A 344 2.46 3.33 19.04
C SER A 344 2.97 3.92 17.73
N LYS A 345 3.63 3.11 16.91
CA LYS A 345 4.20 3.50 15.61
C LYS A 345 3.27 3.09 14.47
N LYS A 346 3.27 3.88 13.41
CA LYS A 346 2.53 3.56 12.19
C LYS A 346 3.40 2.69 11.29
N GLY A 347 2.90 1.51 10.91
CA GLY A 347 3.60 0.55 10.07
C GLY A 347 2.91 0.32 8.73
N TYR A 348 3.68 0.18 7.64
CA TYR A 348 3.15 -0.10 6.31
C TYR A 348 3.94 -1.23 5.64
N ILE A 349 3.25 -2.30 5.25
CA ILE A 349 3.84 -3.42 4.53
C ILE A 349 3.41 -3.34 3.08
N ILE A 350 4.36 -3.38 2.15
CA ILE A 350 4.10 -3.29 0.71
C ILE A 350 4.66 -4.51 0.02
N PHE A 351 3.79 -5.28 -0.63
CA PHE A 351 4.17 -6.40 -1.49
C PHE A 351 3.99 -5.98 -2.95
N ASP A 352 5.09 -5.70 -3.66
CA ASP A 352 5.05 -5.49 -5.10
C ASP A 352 5.13 -6.84 -5.84
N GLU A 353 4.49 -6.90 -7.00
CA GLU A 353 4.31 -8.14 -7.76
C GLU A 353 3.79 -9.30 -6.88
N TYR A 354 2.77 -8.99 -6.07
CA TYR A 354 2.24 -9.91 -5.06
C TYR A 354 1.82 -11.27 -5.61
N ALA A 355 1.41 -11.35 -6.87
CA ALA A 355 1.10 -12.62 -7.54
C ALA A 355 2.26 -13.62 -7.49
N GLU A 356 3.50 -13.15 -7.59
CA GLU A 356 4.71 -13.96 -7.47
C GLU A 356 4.88 -14.47 -6.03
N THR A 357 4.71 -13.56 -5.06
CA THR A 357 4.77 -13.92 -3.64
C THR A 357 3.69 -14.93 -3.26
N ALA A 358 2.47 -14.75 -3.77
CA ALA A 358 1.33 -15.63 -3.48
C ALA A 358 1.48 -17.05 -4.06
N GLN A 359 2.28 -17.22 -5.12
CA GLN A 359 2.56 -18.52 -5.73
C GLN A 359 3.77 -19.24 -5.13
N MET A 360 4.56 -18.58 -4.29
CA MET A 360 5.69 -19.21 -3.62
C MET A 360 5.19 -20.25 -2.62
N LYS A 361 5.50 -21.52 -2.87
CA LYS A 361 5.16 -22.62 -1.97
C LYS A 361 6.15 -22.69 -0.82
N SER A 362 5.66 -22.80 0.41
CA SER A 362 6.47 -23.24 1.52
C SER A 362 6.85 -24.71 1.31
N SER A 363 8.12 -25.06 1.45
CA SER A 363 8.60 -26.42 1.30
C SER A 363 8.08 -27.38 2.38
N ASN A 364 7.49 -26.85 3.46
CA ASN A 364 6.95 -27.63 4.60
C ASN A 364 5.50 -27.25 4.88
N SER A 365 4.63 -28.25 4.94
CA SER A 365 3.20 -28.14 5.25
C SER A 365 2.88 -27.64 6.66
N LEU A 366 3.86 -27.54 7.54
CA LEU A 366 3.70 -27.14 8.95
C LEU A 366 3.59 -25.63 9.18
N GLN A 367 4.06 -24.82 8.25
CA GLN A 367 3.91 -23.37 8.29
C GLN A 367 3.13 -22.95 7.05
N GLY A 368 1.96 -22.40 7.29
CA GLY A 368 1.00 -22.04 6.25
C GLY A 368 1.61 -21.36 5.04
N ASP A 369 0.89 -21.44 3.94
CA ASP A 369 1.20 -20.75 2.68
C ASP A 369 1.51 -19.27 2.95
N ILE A 370 2.49 -18.71 2.27
CA ILE A 370 2.85 -17.28 2.34
C ILE A 370 1.60 -16.43 2.10
N HIS A 371 0.77 -16.84 1.16
CA HIS A 371 -0.50 -16.20 0.85
C HIS A 371 -1.46 -16.19 2.05
N GLN A 372 -1.49 -17.27 2.84
CA GLN A 372 -2.25 -17.34 4.09
C GLN A 372 -1.73 -16.33 5.11
N THR A 373 -0.42 -16.21 5.26
CA THR A 373 0.20 -15.26 6.20
C THR A 373 -0.14 -13.82 5.83
N VAL A 374 -0.09 -13.47 4.54
CA VAL A 374 -0.48 -12.13 4.07
C VAL A 374 -1.97 -11.88 4.29
N ALA A 375 -2.83 -12.86 4.01
CA ALA A 375 -4.27 -12.75 4.29
C ALA A 375 -4.54 -12.52 5.79
N PHE A 376 -3.77 -13.17 6.66
CA PHE A 376 -3.83 -12.95 8.09
C PHE A 376 -3.42 -11.54 8.51
N PHE A 377 -2.38 -10.96 7.86
CA PHE A 377 -2.04 -9.55 8.09
C PHE A 377 -3.21 -8.63 7.72
N TYR A 378 -3.88 -8.83 6.59
CA TYR A 378 -5.06 -8.05 6.21
C TYR A 378 -6.15 -8.06 7.28
N GLN A 379 -6.28 -9.14 8.05
CA GLN A 379 -7.29 -9.27 9.11
C GLN A 379 -6.86 -8.61 10.42
N LYS A 380 -5.59 -8.73 10.79
CA LYS A 380 -5.11 -8.37 12.14
C LYS A 380 -4.38 -7.02 12.24
N ILE A 381 -3.66 -6.61 11.20
CA ILE A 381 -2.67 -5.52 11.26
C ILE A 381 -3.24 -4.17 11.73
N ARG A 382 -4.54 -3.96 11.54
CA ARG A 382 -5.22 -2.73 12.01
C ARG A 382 -5.08 -2.53 13.52
N LYS A 383 -5.11 -3.61 14.31
CA LYS A 383 -4.99 -3.55 15.78
C LYS A 383 -3.61 -3.08 16.20
N GLU A 384 -2.61 -3.38 15.40
CA GLU A 384 -1.20 -3.06 15.61
C GLU A 384 -0.80 -1.73 14.94
N ASN A 385 -1.78 -0.88 14.64
CA ASN A 385 -1.57 0.42 13.97
C ASN A 385 -0.82 0.29 12.63
N GLY A 386 -1.04 -0.82 11.94
CA GLY A 386 -0.41 -1.15 10.67
C GLY A 386 -1.38 -1.12 9.48
N ALA A 387 -0.82 -1.26 8.28
CA ALA A 387 -1.52 -1.45 7.03
C ALA A 387 -0.72 -2.34 6.07
N VAL A 388 -1.42 -3.04 5.19
CA VAL A 388 -0.83 -3.85 4.11
C VAL A 388 -1.29 -3.31 2.76
N MET A 389 -0.36 -3.23 1.82
CA MET A 389 -0.62 -2.95 0.42
C MET A 389 -0.09 -4.11 -0.44
N THR A 390 -0.94 -4.70 -1.25
CA THR A 390 -0.53 -5.64 -2.29
C THR A 390 -0.72 -5.03 -3.67
N ILE A 391 0.27 -5.21 -4.53
CA ILE A 391 0.29 -4.65 -5.88
C ILE A 391 0.28 -5.81 -6.87
N ILE A 392 -0.68 -5.80 -7.79
CA ILE A 392 -0.86 -6.80 -8.83
C ILE A 392 -1.14 -6.13 -10.17
N GLN A 393 -0.86 -6.81 -11.25
CA GLN A 393 -1.14 -6.28 -12.59
C GLN A 393 -2.61 -6.46 -12.99
N SER A 394 -3.23 -7.52 -12.48
CA SER A 394 -4.64 -7.84 -12.72
C SER A 394 -5.18 -8.74 -11.60
N PRO A 395 -6.48 -8.62 -11.25
CA PRO A 395 -7.13 -9.55 -10.31
C PRO A 395 -7.03 -11.02 -10.71
N PHE A 396 -6.91 -11.33 -12.00
CA PHE A 396 -6.77 -12.70 -12.50
C PHE A 396 -5.47 -13.40 -12.06
N GLN A 397 -4.49 -12.67 -11.57
CA GLN A 397 -3.23 -13.23 -11.10
C GLN A 397 -3.31 -13.81 -9.69
N LEU A 398 -4.35 -13.47 -8.93
CA LEU A 398 -4.53 -13.99 -7.59
C LEU A 398 -5.07 -15.43 -7.62
N PRO A 399 -4.59 -16.31 -6.73
CA PRO A 399 -5.14 -17.66 -6.57
C PRO A 399 -6.65 -17.61 -6.19
N GLU A 400 -7.46 -18.50 -6.76
CA GLU A 400 -8.88 -18.61 -6.40
C GLU A 400 -9.04 -19.45 -5.12
N ASN A 401 -8.88 -18.83 -3.96
CA ASN A 401 -9.00 -19.52 -2.67
C ASN A 401 -9.62 -18.59 -1.59
N GLU A 402 -9.77 -19.13 -0.38
CA GLU A 402 -10.34 -18.39 0.76
C GLU A 402 -9.45 -17.24 1.23
N TYR A 403 -8.13 -17.35 1.06
CA TYR A 403 -7.18 -16.31 1.45
C TYR A 403 -7.32 -15.08 0.56
N THR A 404 -7.45 -15.26 -0.75
CA THR A 404 -7.75 -14.16 -1.69
C THR A 404 -9.08 -13.48 -1.34
N LYS A 405 -10.13 -14.25 -1.02
CA LYS A 405 -11.40 -13.68 -0.57
C LYS A 405 -11.23 -12.86 0.70
N GLY A 406 -10.40 -13.34 1.64
CA GLY A 406 -10.05 -12.62 2.86
C GLY A 406 -9.31 -11.31 2.60
N ILE A 407 -8.37 -11.27 1.67
CA ILE A 407 -7.65 -10.07 1.24
C ILE A 407 -8.64 -9.06 0.64
N ILE A 408 -9.47 -9.48 -0.33
CA ILE A 408 -10.45 -8.63 -1.00
C ILE A 408 -11.46 -8.05 0.01
N ALA A 409 -12.00 -8.87 0.91
CA ALA A 409 -12.98 -8.44 1.91
C ALA A 409 -12.41 -7.42 2.91
N ASN A 410 -11.10 -7.46 3.19
CA ASN A 410 -10.42 -6.54 4.09
C ASN A 410 -9.73 -5.38 3.36
N THR A 411 -9.86 -5.28 2.04
CA THR A 411 -9.37 -4.16 1.24
C THR A 411 -10.35 -3.00 1.31
N GLN A 412 -9.90 -1.87 1.84
CA GLN A 412 -10.70 -0.67 1.96
C GLN A 412 -10.18 0.47 1.08
N LEU A 413 -8.92 0.39 0.67
CA LEU A 413 -8.29 1.29 -0.29
C LEU A 413 -8.02 0.52 -1.59
N LEU A 414 -8.57 0.99 -2.69
CA LEU A 414 -8.34 0.39 -4.00
C LEU A 414 -7.78 1.45 -4.94
N TYR A 415 -6.55 1.20 -5.42
CA TYR A 415 -5.89 2.02 -6.42
C TYR A 415 -5.96 1.31 -7.76
N VAL A 416 -6.37 2.01 -8.79
CA VAL A 416 -6.41 1.48 -10.16
C VAL A 416 -5.70 2.46 -11.07
N LEU A 417 -4.67 1.97 -11.78
CA LEU A 417 -3.95 2.72 -12.78
C LEU A 417 -4.51 2.40 -14.19
N GLU A 418 -4.02 3.14 -15.19
CA GLU A 418 -4.44 2.94 -16.57
C GLU A 418 -4.27 1.48 -17.01
N GLY A 419 -5.33 0.94 -17.61
CA GLY A 419 -5.38 -0.46 -18.04
C GLY A 419 -6.32 -0.67 -19.21
N THR A 420 -6.50 -1.92 -19.60
CA THR A 420 -7.45 -2.31 -20.64
C THR A 420 -8.85 -2.51 -20.06
N GLU A 421 -9.87 -2.47 -20.92
CA GLU A 421 -11.26 -2.78 -20.54
C GLU A 421 -11.39 -4.13 -19.80
N VAL A 422 -10.61 -5.13 -20.23
CA VAL A 422 -10.60 -6.45 -19.59
C VAL A 422 -10.15 -6.38 -18.14
N VAL A 423 -9.15 -5.56 -17.85
CA VAL A 423 -8.66 -5.35 -16.47
C VAL A 423 -9.70 -4.59 -15.66
N TYR A 424 -10.32 -3.55 -16.21
CA TYR A 424 -11.37 -2.79 -15.52
C TYR A 424 -12.57 -3.66 -15.19
N ASP A 425 -13.03 -4.49 -16.13
CA ASP A 425 -14.16 -5.41 -15.90
C ASP A 425 -13.81 -6.47 -14.83
N ALA A 426 -12.57 -6.96 -14.80
CA ALA A 426 -12.10 -7.84 -13.75
C ALA A 426 -12.11 -7.14 -12.38
N VAL A 427 -11.68 -5.88 -12.30
CA VAL A 427 -11.72 -5.06 -11.07
C VAL A 427 -13.16 -4.86 -10.60
N ILE A 428 -14.07 -4.46 -11.51
CA ILE A 428 -15.48 -4.24 -11.20
C ILE A 428 -16.08 -5.51 -10.58
N LYS A 429 -15.84 -6.66 -11.20
CA LYS A 429 -16.35 -7.95 -10.74
C LYS A 429 -15.75 -8.35 -9.39
N THR A 430 -14.42 -8.28 -9.26
CA THR A 430 -13.71 -8.75 -8.06
C THR A 430 -14.01 -7.90 -6.83
N PHE A 431 -14.04 -6.59 -6.99
CA PHE A 431 -14.30 -5.64 -5.89
C PHE A 431 -15.74 -5.17 -5.81
N MET A 432 -16.65 -5.81 -6.55
CA MET A 432 -18.11 -5.58 -6.55
C MET A 432 -18.50 -4.10 -6.69
N ILE A 433 -17.88 -3.39 -7.64
CA ILE A 433 -18.13 -1.96 -7.86
C ILE A 433 -19.50 -1.82 -8.57
N LYS A 434 -20.48 -1.22 -7.89
CA LYS A 434 -21.86 -1.08 -8.39
C LYS A 434 -22.19 0.35 -8.85
N ASN A 435 -21.45 1.34 -8.37
CA ASN A 435 -21.71 2.74 -8.68
C ASN A 435 -21.20 3.08 -10.10
N ASN A 436 -22.11 3.40 -11.01
CA ASN A 436 -21.77 3.74 -12.39
C ASN A 436 -20.86 4.97 -12.50
N ALA A 437 -21.00 5.96 -11.61
CA ALA A 437 -20.10 7.11 -11.59
C ALA A 437 -18.65 6.70 -11.26
N HIS A 438 -18.47 5.79 -10.30
CA HIS A 438 -17.16 5.24 -9.97
C HIS A 438 -16.58 4.42 -11.14
N ILE A 439 -17.40 3.63 -11.83
CA ILE A 439 -16.99 2.84 -13.00
C ILE A 439 -16.53 3.75 -14.12
N ASN A 440 -17.35 4.76 -14.47
CA ASN A 440 -17.00 5.72 -15.53
C ASN A 440 -15.74 6.51 -15.19
N GLN A 441 -15.60 6.93 -13.93
CA GLN A 441 -14.41 7.63 -13.43
C GLN A 441 -13.15 6.76 -13.54
N MET A 442 -13.23 5.48 -13.17
CA MET A 442 -12.15 4.52 -13.28
C MET A 442 -11.77 4.27 -14.75
N LYS A 443 -12.76 4.04 -15.62
CA LYS A 443 -12.52 3.80 -17.06
C LYS A 443 -12.02 5.04 -17.81
N SER A 444 -12.12 6.21 -17.23
CA SER A 444 -11.64 7.47 -17.81
C SER A 444 -10.18 7.80 -17.50
N ILE A 445 -9.44 6.93 -16.83
CA ILE A 445 -8.02 7.12 -16.50
C ILE A 445 -7.19 7.21 -17.79
N GLN A 446 -6.32 8.22 -17.88
CA GLN A 446 -5.42 8.42 -19.00
C GLN A 446 -4.07 8.93 -18.52
N ASN A 447 -3.01 8.28 -18.94
CA ASN A 447 -1.65 8.75 -18.75
C ASN A 447 -1.23 9.61 -19.95
N ASN A 448 -0.42 10.64 -19.68
CA ASN A 448 0.18 11.43 -20.74
C ASN A 448 1.64 11.74 -20.41
N TYR A 449 2.53 11.06 -21.09
CA TYR A 449 3.98 11.19 -20.89
C TYR A 449 4.66 12.12 -21.93
N ASP A 450 3.93 12.48 -22.99
CA ASP A 450 4.46 13.23 -24.15
C ASP A 450 4.12 14.74 -24.08
N CYS A 451 3.51 15.19 -22.99
CA CYS A 451 3.18 16.59 -22.79
C CYS A 451 4.28 17.35 -22.02
N THR A 452 4.15 18.68 -21.95
CA THR A 452 5.10 19.57 -21.24
C THR A 452 5.22 19.21 -19.75
N HIS A 453 4.13 18.71 -19.15
CA HIS A 453 4.06 18.27 -17.76
C HIS A 453 3.57 16.81 -17.73
N PRO A 454 4.48 15.83 -17.88
CA PRO A 454 4.11 14.42 -17.88
C PRO A 454 3.42 14.00 -16.59
N TYR A 455 2.34 13.21 -16.72
CA TYR A 455 1.62 12.70 -15.58
C TYR A 455 1.11 11.26 -15.81
N SER A 456 0.86 10.57 -14.72
CA SER A 456 0.01 9.38 -14.67
C SER A 456 -1.21 9.65 -13.82
N GLU A 457 -2.35 9.08 -14.21
CA GLU A 457 -3.58 9.16 -13.42
C GLU A 457 -3.79 7.88 -12.62
N CYS A 458 -4.40 8.04 -11.46
CA CYS A 458 -4.77 6.95 -10.58
C CYS A 458 -6.18 7.17 -10.05
N TRP A 459 -7.04 6.18 -10.21
CA TRP A 459 -8.33 6.17 -9.54
C TRP A 459 -8.16 5.53 -8.16
N ILE A 460 -8.67 6.20 -7.12
CA ILE A 460 -8.57 5.76 -5.74
C ILE A 460 -9.99 5.64 -5.17
N ARG A 461 -10.32 4.48 -4.60
CA ARG A 461 -11.56 4.25 -3.87
C ARG A 461 -11.26 4.08 -2.37
N PHE A 462 -11.97 4.81 -1.56
CA PHE A 462 -11.99 4.71 -0.09
C PHE A 462 -13.31 4.06 0.35
N GLY A 463 -13.25 2.85 0.86
CA GLY A 463 -14.44 2.06 1.17
C GLY A 463 -15.31 1.82 -0.06
N GLU A 464 -16.64 1.98 0.09
CA GLU A 464 -17.58 1.75 -1.01
C GLU A 464 -18.12 3.03 -1.64
N ASN A 465 -18.15 4.13 -0.89
CA ASN A 465 -18.93 5.32 -1.23
C ASN A 465 -18.13 6.50 -1.75
N TYR A 466 -16.81 6.51 -1.59
CA TYR A 466 -15.96 7.63 -1.99
C TYR A 466 -14.88 7.18 -2.96
N ALA A 467 -14.83 7.81 -4.10
CA ALA A 467 -13.77 7.58 -5.08
C ALA A 467 -13.43 8.88 -5.82
N LEU A 468 -12.20 8.97 -6.28
CA LEU A 468 -11.71 10.09 -7.08
C LEU A 468 -10.59 9.64 -8.01
N THR A 469 -10.38 10.40 -9.08
CA THR A 469 -9.20 10.26 -9.94
C THR A 469 -8.25 11.41 -9.65
N VAL A 470 -6.98 11.05 -9.39
CA VAL A 470 -5.91 11.99 -9.09
C VAL A 470 -4.81 11.90 -10.13
N ARG A 471 -3.99 12.94 -10.25
CA ARG A 471 -2.76 12.94 -11.04
C ARG A 471 -1.54 12.79 -10.16
N LEU A 472 -0.61 12.04 -10.67
CA LEU A 472 0.74 11.87 -10.14
C LEU A 472 1.68 12.64 -11.05
N GLU A 473 2.17 13.75 -10.54
CA GLU A 473 3.18 14.57 -11.18
C GLU A 473 4.41 14.67 -10.28
N ALA A 474 5.58 14.78 -10.86
CA ALA A 474 6.80 14.91 -10.09
C ALA A 474 7.77 15.90 -10.73
N SER A 475 8.58 16.53 -9.89
CA SER A 475 9.74 17.26 -10.35
C SER A 475 10.71 16.30 -11.07
N ALA A 476 11.54 16.84 -11.98
CA ALA A 476 12.55 16.05 -12.69
C ALA A 476 13.45 15.25 -11.75
N ARG A 477 13.76 15.76 -10.55
CA ARG A 477 14.52 15.05 -9.51
C ARG A 477 13.78 13.83 -8.98
N LYS A 478 12.51 14.00 -8.58
CA LYS A 478 11.67 12.88 -8.08
C LYS A 478 11.41 11.86 -9.18
N TYR A 479 11.17 12.32 -10.41
CA TYR A 479 10.99 11.44 -11.55
C TYR A 479 12.21 10.52 -11.76
N LEU A 480 13.43 11.06 -11.69
CA LEU A 480 14.65 10.27 -11.81
C LEU A 480 14.82 9.30 -10.63
N ALA A 481 14.50 9.73 -9.43
CA ALA A 481 14.60 8.90 -8.23
C ALA A 481 13.62 7.71 -8.23
N PHE A 482 12.44 7.86 -8.84
CA PHE A 482 11.37 6.86 -8.77
C PHE A 482 11.23 6.00 -10.03
N GLN A 483 11.95 6.34 -11.09
CA GLN A 483 11.83 5.61 -12.34
C GLN A 483 12.63 4.30 -12.35
N THR A 484 12.15 3.35 -13.14
CA THR A 484 12.73 2.01 -13.28
C THR A 484 13.24 1.69 -14.70
N GLN A 485 13.23 2.68 -15.61
CA GLN A 485 13.72 2.47 -16.99
C GLN A 485 15.21 2.13 -17.00
N GLY A 486 15.54 1.01 -17.66
CA GLY A 486 16.86 0.38 -17.57
C GLY A 486 18.05 1.29 -17.89
N GLU A 487 17.98 2.10 -18.98
CA GLU A 487 19.09 2.97 -19.37
C GLU A 487 19.35 4.10 -18.38
N LYS A 488 18.29 4.79 -17.96
CA LYS A 488 18.42 5.91 -17.00
C LYS A 488 18.82 5.42 -15.63
N ARG A 489 18.31 4.25 -15.23
CA ARG A 489 18.68 3.59 -13.98
C ARG A 489 20.15 3.20 -13.97
N ALA A 490 20.63 2.54 -15.03
CA ALA A 490 22.04 2.16 -15.14
C ALA A 490 22.99 3.38 -15.13
N ALA A 491 22.56 4.50 -15.73
CA ALA A 491 23.31 5.75 -15.67
C ALA A 491 23.36 6.34 -14.25
N LEU A 492 22.24 6.32 -13.52
CA LEU A 492 22.20 6.78 -12.13
C LEU A 492 23.01 5.87 -11.19
N ASP A 493 22.97 4.55 -11.37
CA ASP A 493 23.74 3.61 -10.57
C ASP A 493 25.27 3.80 -10.78
N ARG A 494 25.69 4.12 -12.01
CA ARG A 494 27.09 4.48 -12.28
C ARG A 494 27.50 5.78 -11.58
N LEU A 495 26.66 6.82 -11.70
CA LEU A 495 26.91 8.10 -11.04
C LEU A 495 26.91 7.98 -9.51
N TYR A 496 26.00 7.17 -8.96
CA TYR A 496 25.99 6.85 -7.54
C TYR A 496 27.31 6.23 -7.07
N SER A 497 27.78 5.24 -7.82
CA SER A 497 29.06 4.57 -7.49
C SER A 497 30.28 5.50 -7.62
N THR A 498 30.25 6.46 -8.56
CA THR A 498 31.37 7.40 -8.79
C THR A 498 31.33 8.61 -7.87
N ASN A 499 30.15 8.99 -7.35
CA ASN A 499 29.96 10.17 -6.49
C ASN A 499 29.92 9.82 -4.98
N GLY A 500 30.70 8.83 -4.55
CA GLY A 500 30.84 8.50 -3.13
C GLY A 500 29.57 7.90 -2.50
N HIS A 501 28.72 7.24 -3.29
CA HIS A 501 27.46 6.64 -2.87
C HIS A 501 26.43 7.66 -2.36
N ASP A 502 26.40 8.84 -2.97
CA ASP A 502 25.37 9.87 -2.73
C ASP A 502 24.40 9.96 -3.94
N MET A 503 23.15 9.53 -3.71
CA MET A 503 22.11 9.51 -4.75
C MET A 503 21.63 10.92 -5.11
N GLN A 504 21.63 11.86 -4.18
CA GLN A 504 21.22 13.24 -4.46
C GLN A 504 22.21 13.91 -5.43
N THR A 505 23.50 13.79 -5.14
CA THR A 505 24.57 14.27 -6.03
C THR A 505 24.56 13.56 -7.37
N ALA A 506 24.28 12.26 -7.43
CA ALA A 506 24.15 11.51 -8.69
C ALA A 506 22.99 12.05 -9.57
N ILE A 507 21.84 12.33 -8.99
CA ILE A 507 20.67 12.90 -9.68
C ILE A 507 20.99 14.31 -10.20
N GLU A 508 21.63 15.16 -9.40
CA GLU A 508 22.02 16.52 -9.82
C GLU A 508 23.02 16.50 -10.96
N THR A 509 24.02 15.63 -10.88
CA THR A 509 25.01 15.43 -11.94
C THR A 509 24.33 14.98 -13.25
N TYR A 510 23.40 14.04 -13.17
CA TYR A 510 22.65 13.57 -14.33
C TYR A 510 21.82 14.69 -14.98
N LEU A 511 21.12 15.49 -14.18
CA LEU A 511 20.30 16.61 -14.67
C LEU A 511 21.16 17.71 -15.32
N THR A 512 22.34 17.96 -14.78
CA THR A 512 23.27 18.98 -15.31
C THR A 512 23.92 18.50 -16.62
N SER A 513 24.19 17.21 -16.77
CA SER A 513 24.79 16.64 -17.98
C SER A 513 23.84 16.61 -19.19
N LYS A 514 22.53 16.81 -18.99
CA LYS A 514 21.51 16.83 -20.05
C LYS A 514 21.03 18.24 -20.44
N LYS A 515 21.49 19.26 -19.74
CA LYS A 515 21.33 20.66 -20.16
C LYS A 515 22.46 21.05 -21.13
#